data_688b3b8219740ec609aa1944d10c3710
#
_entry.id   688b3b8219740ec609aa1944d10c3710
#
_cell.length_a   1.000
_cell.length_b   1.000
_cell.length_c   1.000
_cell.angle_alpha   90.00
_cell.angle_beta   90.00
_cell.angle_gamma   90.00
#
_symmetry.space_group_name_H-M   'P 1'
#
loop_
_entity.id
_entity.type
_entity.pdbx_description
1 polymer ?
#
loop_
_entity_poly.entity_id
_entity_poly.type
_entity_poly.pdbx_seq_one_letter_code
_entity_poly.pdbx_strand_id
1 'polypeptide(L)'
;KYAGSIFAMGAPVALASALMTVRLFGMNSIVLQYLGADGVSVMAVCLNLMMIASMFIGGTAQTMQPIGGVLQGSEDYRGMNLVIKAATKILIICLAVLVSLIFLFPGAFASFFGLTDPELVNFAEPALRIFSLCLPLYGINYMLMIIYQIQGHKKLASAVSSAQALMVVVVALILVPMNNDLIWASFAIGELIVLAGTSVAAYVIHKKRGLTTLTLQKTAPEGAFIFDVSMKGDGSDMKSMMDELHSYLVSSGLSASVMNRIELCCEELTLNVIEHGLNESKNHYLDINIKEAEDNIVITIKDDGPVFDPIKYDGDGKGLLLVKGICSSISYSRAMDQNLVTVKVLRS
;
A
#
# COMPACT_ATOMS: atom_id res chain seq x y z
N LYS A 1 -29.10 -11.93 9.42
CA LYS A 1 -28.04 -12.35 8.46
C LYS A 1 -26.86 -11.36 8.41
N TYR A 2 -27.09 -10.03 8.49
CA TYR A 2 -26.02 -9.01 8.41
C TYR A 2 -25.11 -8.94 9.65
N ALA A 3 -25.63 -9.22 10.85
CA ALA A 3 -24.83 -9.15 12.09
C ALA A 3 -23.62 -10.09 12.06
N GLY A 4 -23.81 -11.35 11.58
CA GLY A 4 -22.72 -12.31 11.46
C GLY A 4 -21.61 -11.86 10.50
N SER A 5 -21.98 -11.23 9.38
CA SER A 5 -21.00 -10.67 8.42
C SER A 5 -20.24 -9.48 8.99
N ILE A 6 -20.90 -8.62 9.75
CA ILE A 6 -20.27 -7.48 10.44
C ILE A 6 -19.27 -7.98 11.49
N PHE A 7 -19.66 -8.95 12.32
CA PHE A 7 -18.75 -9.57 13.28
C PHE A 7 -17.56 -10.25 12.61
N ALA A 8 -17.77 -11.01 11.53
CA ALA A 8 -16.70 -11.68 10.80
C ALA A 8 -15.71 -10.69 10.17
N MET A 9 -16.17 -9.54 9.71
CA MET A 9 -15.28 -8.47 9.19
C MET A 9 -14.58 -7.68 10.30
N GLY A 10 -15.24 -7.47 11.44
CA GLY A 10 -14.67 -6.72 12.57
C GLY A 10 -13.73 -7.55 13.47
N ALA A 11 -13.92 -8.87 13.54
CA ALA A 11 -13.15 -9.73 14.43
C ALA A 11 -11.61 -9.65 14.26
N PRO A 12 -11.04 -9.61 13.04
CA PRO A 12 -9.59 -9.45 12.89
C PRO A 12 -9.06 -8.12 13.44
N VAL A 13 -9.82 -7.03 13.27
CA VAL A 13 -9.46 -5.70 13.80
C VAL A 13 -9.53 -5.69 15.32
N ALA A 14 -10.61 -6.24 15.88
CA ALA A 14 -10.78 -6.37 17.33
C ALA A 14 -9.67 -7.23 17.96
N LEU A 15 -9.29 -8.33 17.31
CA LEU A 15 -8.16 -9.17 17.76
C LEU A 15 -6.84 -8.39 17.73
N ALA A 16 -6.56 -7.68 16.66
CA ALA A 16 -5.33 -6.85 16.56
C ALA A 16 -5.28 -5.79 17.68
N SER A 17 -6.41 -5.11 17.96
CA SER A 17 -6.51 -4.14 19.05
C SER A 17 -6.32 -4.80 20.44
N ALA A 18 -6.89 -5.98 20.65
CA ALA A 18 -6.69 -6.74 21.88
C ALA A 18 -5.24 -7.15 22.08
N LEU A 19 -4.56 -7.61 21.02
CA LEU A 19 -3.13 -7.96 21.06
C LEU A 19 -2.24 -6.74 21.33
N MET A 20 -2.57 -5.57 20.78
CA MET A 20 -1.86 -4.32 21.11
C MET A 20 -2.04 -3.93 22.58
N THR A 21 -3.21 -4.15 23.15
CA THR A 21 -3.47 -3.94 24.57
C THR A 21 -2.62 -4.91 25.42
N VAL A 22 -2.56 -6.18 25.04
CA VAL A 22 -1.70 -7.19 25.69
C VAL A 22 -0.23 -6.78 25.64
N ARG A 23 0.25 -6.28 24.48
CA ARG A 23 1.60 -5.72 24.34
C ARG A 23 1.85 -4.59 25.34
N LEU A 24 0.94 -3.61 25.40
CA LEU A 24 1.10 -2.44 26.27
C LEU A 24 1.17 -2.85 27.74
N PHE A 25 0.22 -3.64 28.23
CA PHE A 25 0.19 -4.10 29.60
C PHE A 25 1.35 -5.04 29.93
N GLY A 26 1.68 -5.97 29.03
CA GLY A 26 2.78 -6.90 29.20
C GLY A 26 4.11 -6.16 29.33
N MET A 27 4.40 -5.24 28.42
CA MET A 27 5.63 -4.46 28.47
C MET A 27 5.72 -3.57 29.71
N ASN A 28 4.64 -2.86 30.06
CA ASN A 28 4.62 -2.06 31.29
C ASN A 28 4.84 -2.90 32.54
N SER A 29 4.26 -4.10 32.61
CA SER A 29 4.46 -4.99 33.76
C SER A 29 5.91 -5.47 33.86
N ILE A 30 6.53 -5.84 32.74
CA ILE A 30 7.93 -6.25 32.69
C ILE A 30 8.85 -5.07 33.11
N VAL A 31 8.62 -3.87 32.54
CA VAL A 31 9.38 -2.67 32.88
C VAL A 31 9.27 -2.34 34.37
N LEU A 32 8.05 -2.34 34.91
CA LEU A 32 7.82 -2.06 36.34
C LEU A 32 8.54 -3.07 37.24
N GLN A 33 8.51 -4.34 36.88
CA GLN A 33 9.13 -5.40 37.67
C GLN A 33 10.67 -5.31 37.72
N TYR A 34 11.31 -4.96 36.59
CA TYR A 34 12.76 -5.02 36.46
C TYR A 34 13.47 -3.66 36.59
N LEU A 35 12.81 -2.56 36.23
CA LEU A 35 13.35 -1.20 36.20
C LEU A 35 12.61 -0.23 37.13
N GLY A 36 11.53 -0.67 37.78
CA GLY A 36 10.76 0.17 38.70
C GLY A 36 10.02 1.34 38.04
N ALA A 37 9.69 2.36 38.84
CA ALA A 37 8.93 3.54 38.38
C ALA A 37 9.71 4.38 37.36
N ASP A 38 11.04 4.47 37.50
CA ASP A 38 11.89 5.20 36.57
C ASP A 38 11.87 4.58 35.18
N GLY A 39 11.94 3.25 35.11
CA GLY A 39 11.79 2.52 33.86
C GLY A 39 10.43 2.76 33.17
N VAL A 40 9.34 2.81 33.95
CA VAL A 40 8.00 3.12 33.42
C VAL A 40 7.95 4.56 32.88
N SER A 41 8.58 5.51 33.53
CA SER A 41 8.68 6.89 33.07
C SER A 41 9.42 6.98 31.72
N VAL A 42 10.53 6.28 31.58
CA VAL A 42 11.28 6.20 30.32
C VAL A 42 10.47 5.48 29.24
N MET A 43 9.74 4.40 29.59
CA MET A 43 8.87 3.71 28.66
C MET A 43 7.78 4.64 28.10
N ALA A 44 7.22 5.54 28.92
CA ALA A 44 6.24 6.51 28.45
C ALA A 44 6.84 7.43 27.38
N VAL A 45 8.10 7.87 27.53
CA VAL A 45 8.80 8.64 26.48
C VAL A 45 8.98 7.80 25.21
N CYS A 46 9.40 6.53 25.33
CA CYS A 46 9.53 5.61 24.19
C CYS A 46 8.20 5.45 23.42
N LEU A 47 7.08 5.31 24.14
CA LEU A 47 5.75 5.21 23.53
C LEU A 47 5.33 6.51 22.82
N ASN A 48 5.68 7.68 23.35
CA ASN A 48 5.46 8.96 22.69
C ASN A 48 6.29 9.08 21.41
N LEU A 49 7.55 8.61 21.40
CA LEU A 49 8.38 8.54 20.19
C LEU A 49 7.76 7.59 19.14
N MET A 50 7.24 6.44 19.58
CA MET A 50 6.50 5.52 18.70
C MET A 50 5.26 6.19 18.12
N MET A 51 4.55 7.01 18.87
CA MET A 51 3.40 7.77 18.41
C MET A 51 3.79 8.76 17.31
N ILE A 52 4.90 9.50 17.47
CA ILE A 52 5.43 10.38 16.41
C ILE A 52 5.78 9.57 15.16
N ALA A 53 6.50 8.47 15.31
CA ALA A 53 6.83 7.59 14.18
C ALA A 53 5.57 7.07 13.48
N SER A 54 4.51 6.73 14.25
CA SER A 54 3.23 6.26 13.73
C SER A 54 2.50 7.28 12.88
N MET A 55 2.73 8.59 13.07
CA MET A 55 2.18 9.62 12.19
C MET A 55 2.76 9.53 10.78
N PHE A 56 4.07 9.33 10.64
CA PHE A 56 4.71 9.14 9.33
C PHE A 56 4.30 7.82 8.69
N ILE A 57 4.28 6.74 9.48
CA ILE A 57 3.91 5.40 9.03
C ILE A 57 2.45 5.37 8.59
N GLY A 58 1.54 5.87 9.42
CA GLY A 58 0.11 5.92 9.15
C GLY A 58 -0.23 6.83 7.98
N GLY A 59 0.38 8.02 7.90
CA GLY A 59 0.19 8.94 6.78
C GLY A 59 0.61 8.32 5.45
N THR A 60 1.78 7.69 5.41
CA THR A 60 2.26 7.00 4.19
C THR A 60 1.33 5.84 3.81
N ALA A 61 0.91 5.03 4.78
CA ALA A 61 0.04 3.88 4.56
C ALA A 61 -1.37 4.31 4.08
N GLN A 62 -1.96 5.32 4.71
CA GLN A 62 -3.28 5.84 4.34
C GLN A 62 -3.30 6.44 2.94
N THR A 63 -2.21 7.05 2.49
CA THR A 63 -2.06 7.53 1.12
C THR A 63 -1.88 6.38 0.14
N MET A 64 -1.09 5.37 0.50
CA MET A 64 -0.80 4.24 -0.38
C MET A 64 -2.02 3.31 -0.58
N GLN A 65 -2.87 3.12 0.44
CA GLN A 65 -3.99 2.19 0.38
C GLN A 65 -4.99 2.47 -0.76
N PRO A 66 -5.55 3.69 -0.92
CA PRO A 66 -6.49 3.96 -2.00
C PRO A 66 -5.82 3.89 -3.37
N ILE A 67 -4.61 4.46 -3.51
CA ILE A 67 -3.86 4.42 -4.77
C ILE A 67 -3.54 2.98 -5.16
N GLY A 68 -2.98 2.21 -4.23
CA GLY A 68 -2.65 0.81 -4.46
C GLY A 68 -3.87 -0.06 -4.74
N GLY A 69 -5.01 0.24 -4.10
CA GLY A 69 -6.27 -0.44 -4.36
C GLY A 69 -6.76 -0.27 -5.80
N VAL A 70 -6.69 0.95 -6.34
CA VAL A 70 -7.01 1.25 -7.74
C VAL A 70 -6.06 0.54 -8.69
N LEU A 71 -4.74 0.67 -8.45
CA LEU A 71 -3.72 0.04 -9.29
C LEU A 71 -3.81 -1.50 -9.27
N GLN A 72 -4.13 -2.08 -8.11
CA GLN A 72 -4.36 -3.52 -7.99
C GLN A 72 -5.63 -3.94 -8.74
N GLY A 73 -6.71 -3.16 -8.66
CA GLY A 73 -7.97 -3.42 -9.36
C GLY A 73 -7.83 -3.32 -10.88
N SER A 74 -7.03 -2.38 -11.37
CA SER A 74 -6.70 -2.21 -12.78
C SER A 74 -5.55 -3.11 -13.25
N GLU A 75 -5.00 -3.97 -12.38
CA GLU A 75 -3.84 -4.84 -12.64
C GLU A 75 -2.58 -4.06 -13.09
N ASP A 76 -2.46 -2.79 -12.67
CA ASP A 76 -1.30 -1.96 -12.99
C ASP A 76 -0.12 -2.27 -12.06
N TYR A 77 0.60 -3.35 -12.38
CA TYR A 77 1.73 -3.83 -11.59
C TYR A 77 2.93 -2.87 -11.64
N ARG A 78 3.10 -2.15 -12.74
CA ARG A 78 4.18 -1.15 -12.88
C ARG A 78 3.90 0.07 -12.02
N GLY A 79 2.71 0.66 -12.11
CA GLY A 79 2.27 1.75 -11.26
C GLY A 79 2.31 1.37 -9.78
N MET A 80 1.85 0.16 -9.43
CA MET A 80 1.90 -0.36 -8.08
C MET A 80 3.34 -0.44 -7.54
N ASN A 81 4.29 -0.92 -8.35
CA ASN A 81 5.70 -1.00 -7.96
C ASN A 81 6.32 0.40 -7.75
N LEU A 82 5.96 1.38 -8.58
CA LEU A 82 6.40 2.77 -8.41
C LEU A 82 5.87 3.36 -7.11
N VAL A 83 4.58 3.19 -6.82
CA VAL A 83 3.94 3.67 -5.58
C VAL A 83 4.59 3.03 -4.35
N ILE A 84 4.79 1.72 -4.34
CA ILE A 84 5.46 1.01 -3.23
C ILE A 84 6.88 1.55 -3.03
N LYS A 85 7.66 1.69 -4.09
CA LYS A 85 9.03 2.22 -4.01
C LYS A 85 9.06 3.65 -3.48
N ALA A 86 8.18 4.52 -3.99
CA ALA A 86 8.11 5.92 -3.56
C ALA A 86 7.68 6.02 -2.09
N ALA A 87 6.59 5.33 -1.70
CA ALA A 87 6.09 5.32 -0.34
C ALA A 87 7.13 4.78 0.66
N THR A 88 7.77 3.65 0.33
CA THR A 88 8.82 3.05 1.18
C THR A 88 10.03 3.98 1.30
N LYS A 89 10.47 4.61 0.19
CA LYS A 89 11.60 5.55 0.22
C LYS A 89 11.31 6.76 1.11
N ILE A 90 10.13 7.37 0.97
CA ILE A 90 9.72 8.53 1.78
C ILE A 90 9.67 8.14 3.26
N LEU A 91 9.03 7.01 3.58
CA LEU A 91 8.93 6.52 4.95
C LEU A 91 10.30 6.29 5.58
N ILE A 92 11.21 5.60 4.88
CA ILE A 92 12.57 5.33 5.38
C ILE A 92 13.32 6.64 5.63
N ILE A 93 13.23 7.63 4.73
CA ILE A 93 13.87 8.93 4.91
C ILE A 93 13.31 9.62 6.16
N CYS A 94 11.99 9.70 6.31
CA CYS A 94 11.37 10.35 7.48
C CYS A 94 11.78 9.67 8.80
N LEU A 95 11.76 8.34 8.84
CA LEU A 95 12.14 7.58 10.03
C LEU A 95 13.64 7.66 10.30
N ALA A 96 14.50 7.67 9.28
CA ALA A 96 15.94 7.85 9.43
C ALA A 96 16.26 9.23 10.02
N VAL A 97 15.59 10.29 9.57
CA VAL A 97 15.71 11.63 10.15
C VAL A 97 15.28 11.63 11.63
N LEU A 98 14.12 11.05 11.93
CA LEU A 98 13.63 10.96 13.31
C LEU A 98 14.61 10.20 14.21
N VAL A 99 15.09 9.03 13.79
CA VAL A 99 16.06 8.23 14.54
C VAL A 99 17.35 9.00 14.72
N SER A 100 17.85 9.68 13.69
CA SER A 100 19.06 10.52 13.79
C SER A 100 18.93 11.63 14.83
N LEU A 101 17.78 12.30 14.86
CA LEU A 101 17.48 13.34 15.85
C LEU A 101 17.44 12.77 17.28
N ILE A 102 16.81 11.60 17.48
CA ILE A 102 16.77 10.94 18.79
C ILE A 102 18.18 10.51 19.22
N PHE A 103 19.01 10.02 18.31
CA PHE A 103 20.38 9.61 18.58
C PHE A 103 21.28 10.79 19.01
N LEU A 104 21.12 11.93 18.33
CA LEU A 104 21.94 13.14 18.57
C LEU A 104 21.48 13.89 19.83
N PHE A 105 20.18 13.93 20.09
CA PHE A 105 19.57 14.76 21.13
C PHE A 105 18.62 13.99 22.05
N PRO A 106 19.00 12.81 22.61
CA PRO A 106 18.07 11.97 23.39
C PRO A 106 17.57 12.68 24.65
N GLY A 107 18.43 13.43 25.35
CA GLY A 107 18.06 14.20 26.54
C GLY A 107 17.02 15.30 26.24
N ALA A 108 17.11 15.93 25.07
CA ALA A 108 16.12 16.92 24.65
C ALA A 108 14.73 16.27 24.46
N PHE A 109 14.65 15.08 23.84
CA PHE A 109 13.40 14.34 23.75
C PHE A 109 12.87 13.89 25.10
N ALA A 110 13.77 13.39 26.00
CA ALA A 110 13.40 13.01 27.35
C ALA A 110 12.76 14.19 28.11
N SER A 111 13.42 15.35 28.09
CA SER A 111 12.93 16.57 28.73
C SER A 111 11.65 17.12 28.09
N PHE A 112 11.55 17.08 26.75
CA PHE A 112 10.35 17.51 26.01
C PHE A 112 9.12 16.69 26.43
N PHE A 113 9.28 15.40 26.70
CA PHE A 113 8.20 14.52 27.14
C PHE A 113 8.03 14.47 28.67
N GLY A 114 8.66 15.40 29.40
CA GLY A 114 8.36 15.66 30.82
C GLY A 114 9.33 15.05 31.84
N LEU A 115 10.45 14.46 31.40
CA LEU A 115 11.50 14.05 32.33
C LEU A 115 12.31 15.28 32.74
N THR A 116 12.15 15.74 33.97
CA THR A 116 12.80 16.96 34.49
C THR A 116 13.97 16.67 35.39
N ASP A 117 14.04 15.48 36.00
CA ASP A 117 15.15 15.04 36.86
C ASP A 117 16.36 14.70 35.99
N PRO A 118 17.55 15.33 36.24
CA PRO A 118 18.76 15.07 35.49
C PRO A 118 19.23 13.60 35.55
N GLU A 119 19.05 12.92 36.68
CA GLU A 119 19.43 11.51 36.83
C GLU A 119 18.56 10.63 35.96
N LEU A 120 17.24 10.90 35.93
CA LEU A 120 16.28 10.17 35.10
C LEU A 120 16.50 10.44 33.60
N VAL A 121 16.85 11.68 33.22
CA VAL A 121 17.22 12.02 31.84
C VAL A 121 18.47 11.24 31.41
N ASN A 122 19.50 11.20 32.24
CA ASN A 122 20.73 10.42 31.98
C ASN A 122 20.44 8.92 31.82
N PHE A 123 19.55 8.37 32.65
CA PHE A 123 19.08 6.98 32.53
C PHE A 123 18.29 6.75 31.23
N ALA A 124 17.49 7.73 30.80
CA ALA A 124 16.67 7.63 29.58
C ALA A 124 17.51 7.68 28.30
N GLU A 125 18.61 8.41 28.25
CA GLU A 125 19.37 8.63 27.01
C GLU A 125 19.80 7.35 26.29
N PRO A 126 20.49 6.38 26.93
CA PRO A 126 20.84 5.12 26.27
C PRO A 126 19.61 4.31 25.87
N ALA A 127 18.56 4.34 26.70
CA ALA A 127 17.30 3.66 26.44
C ALA A 127 16.64 4.17 25.14
N LEU A 128 16.55 5.50 24.96
CA LEU A 128 15.95 6.12 23.78
C LEU A 128 16.76 5.84 22.52
N ARG A 129 18.10 5.86 22.60
CA ARG A 129 18.95 5.49 21.45
C ARG A 129 18.69 4.06 21.00
N ILE A 130 18.71 3.10 21.93
CA ILE A 130 18.48 1.68 21.62
C ILE A 130 17.05 1.46 21.10
N PHE A 131 16.06 2.02 21.80
CA PHE A 131 14.66 1.91 21.41
C PHE A 131 14.39 2.46 20.00
N SER A 132 14.99 3.61 19.64
CA SER A 132 14.74 4.27 18.36
C SER A 132 15.07 3.38 17.15
N LEU A 133 15.97 2.39 17.30
CA LEU A 133 16.32 1.44 16.25
C LEU A 133 15.13 0.55 15.82
N CYS A 134 14.12 0.41 16.68
CA CYS A 134 12.91 -0.34 16.32
C CYS A 134 12.02 0.42 15.32
N LEU A 135 12.07 1.75 15.26
CA LEU A 135 11.13 2.57 14.48
C LEU A 135 11.16 2.28 12.98
N PRO A 136 12.34 2.21 12.32
CA PRO A 136 12.41 1.83 10.91
C PRO A 136 11.92 0.41 10.65
N LEU A 137 12.28 -0.54 11.53
CA LEU A 137 11.85 -1.94 11.40
C LEU A 137 10.34 -2.08 11.54
N TYR A 138 9.75 -1.39 12.52
CA TYR A 138 8.30 -1.32 12.71
C TYR A 138 7.61 -0.74 11.48
N GLY A 139 8.15 0.35 10.92
CA GLY A 139 7.63 0.98 9.71
C GLY A 139 7.65 0.06 8.50
N ILE A 140 8.77 -0.67 8.28
CA ILE A 140 8.90 -1.62 7.18
C ILE A 140 7.87 -2.77 7.33
N ASN A 141 7.76 -3.36 8.51
CA ASN A 141 6.80 -4.42 8.78
C ASN A 141 5.36 -3.95 8.55
N TYR A 142 5.03 -2.74 9.01
CA TYR A 142 3.72 -2.14 8.81
C TYR A 142 3.42 -1.91 7.32
N MET A 143 4.38 -1.39 6.55
CA MET A 143 4.24 -1.21 5.10
C MET A 143 4.03 -2.55 4.38
N LEU A 144 4.78 -3.59 4.73
CA LEU A 144 4.58 -4.93 4.17
C LEU A 144 3.18 -5.47 4.49
N MET A 145 2.70 -5.28 5.71
CA MET A 145 1.33 -5.64 6.10
C MET A 145 0.29 -4.96 5.20
N ILE A 146 0.42 -3.66 4.95
CA ILE A 146 -0.49 -2.91 4.07
C ILE A 146 -0.41 -3.39 2.63
N ILE A 147 0.80 -3.61 2.11
CA ILE A 147 1.01 -4.16 0.76
C ILE A 147 0.30 -5.52 0.61
N TYR A 148 0.44 -6.40 1.58
CA TYR A 148 -0.24 -7.70 1.57
C TYR A 148 -1.77 -7.58 1.66
N GLN A 149 -2.29 -6.59 2.39
CA GLN A 149 -3.73 -6.31 2.43
C GLN A 149 -4.26 -5.88 1.05
N ILE A 150 -3.59 -4.94 0.40
CA ILE A 150 -3.96 -4.44 -0.94
C ILE A 150 -3.96 -5.59 -1.95
N GLN A 151 -2.98 -6.48 -1.88
CA GLN A 151 -2.83 -7.61 -2.80
C GLN A 151 -3.72 -8.82 -2.45
N GLY A 152 -4.56 -8.71 -1.43
CA GLY A 152 -5.48 -9.77 -1.03
C GLY A 152 -4.85 -10.90 -0.20
N HIS A 153 -3.58 -10.79 0.21
CA HIS A 153 -2.91 -11.74 1.10
C HIS A 153 -3.29 -11.52 2.58
N LYS A 154 -4.60 -11.46 2.88
CA LYS A 154 -5.16 -11.08 4.19
C LYS A 154 -4.62 -11.91 5.35
N LYS A 155 -4.42 -13.23 5.16
CA LYS A 155 -3.90 -14.12 6.21
C LYS A 155 -2.46 -13.76 6.60
N LEU A 156 -1.62 -13.44 5.61
CA LEU A 156 -0.24 -13.03 5.86
C LEU A 156 -0.19 -11.66 6.54
N ALA A 157 -1.00 -10.71 6.08
CA ALA A 157 -1.12 -9.40 6.71
C ALA A 157 -1.54 -9.49 8.18
N SER A 158 -2.55 -10.31 8.50
CA SER A 158 -2.98 -10.55 9.89
C SER A 158 -1.89 -11.24 10.72
N ALA A 159 -1.15 -12.19 10.14
CA ALA A 159 -0.04 -12.84 10.83
C ALA A 159 1.09 -11.85 11.18
N VAL A 160 1.46 -10.96 10.24
CA VAL A 160 2.45 -9.90 10.48
C VAL A 160 1.99 -8.96 11.60
N SER A 161 0.74 -8.48 11.55
CA SER A 161 0.18 -7.59 12.58
C SER A 161 0.16 -8.26 13.96
N SER A 162 -0.26 -9.52 14.05
CA SER A 162 -0.29 -10.27 15.32
C SER A 162 1.12 -10.53 15.84
N ALA A 163 2.07 -10.85 14.96
CA ALA A 163 3.46 -11.05 15.34
C ALA A 163 4.10 -9.77 15.86
N GLN A 164 3.86 -8.62 15.23
CA GLN A 164 4.33 -7.31 15.73
C GLN A 164 3.79 -6.98 17.13
N ALA A 165 2.55 -7.37 17.41
CA ALA A 165 1.97 -7.14 18.73
C ALA A 165 2.61 -8.01 19.81
N LEU A 166 2.91 -9.28 19.52
CA LEU A 166 3.32 -10.25 20.55
C LEU A 166 4.83 -10.44 20.65
N MET A 167 5.57 -10.35 19.55
CA MET A 167 6.98 -10.74 19.50
C MET A 167 7.86 -9.91 20.43
N VAL A 168 7.56 -8.62 20.57
CA VAL A 168 8.30 -7.74 21.50
C VAL A 168 8.17 -8.23 22.93
N VAL A 169 6.98 -8.64 23.37
CA VAL A 169 6.74 -9.17 24.73
C VAL A 169 7.49 -10.50 24.93
N VAL A 170 7.41 -11.39 23.92
CA VAL A 170 8.10 -12.69 23.98
C VAL A 170 9.62 -12.49 24.10
N VAL A 171 10.20 -11.60 23.30
CA VAL A 171 11.63 -11.28 23.34
C VAL A 171 12.00 -10.65 24.67
N ALA A 172 11.19 -9.72 25.21
CA ALA A 172 11.44 -9.12 26.51
C ALA A 172 11.45 -10.15 27.64
N LEU A 173 10.47 -11.09 27.66
CA LEU A 173 10.41 -12.16 28.67
C LEU A 173 11.65 -13.07 28.65
N ILE A 174 12.34 -13.19 27.51
CA ILE A 174 13.55 -14.02 27.39
C ILE A 174 14.80 -13.21 27.77
N LEU A 175 14.93 -11.97 27.28
CA LEU A 175 16.17 -11.19 27.39
C LEU A 175 16.30 -10.42 28.71
N VAL A 176 15.19 -9.88 29.23
CA VAL A 176 15.22 -9.02 30.41
C VAL A 176 15.73 -9.75 31.68
N PRO A 177 15.38 -11.03 31.95
CA PRO A 177 15.94 -11.78 33.05
C PRO A 177 17.46 -11.98 32.96
N MET A 178 18.04 -11.86 31.76
CA MET A 178 19.50 -11.98 31.54
C MET A 178 20.21 -10.64 31.79
N ASN A 179 19.60 -9.54 31.35
CA ASN A 179 20.06 -8.18 31.59
C ASN A 179 18.89 -7.21 31.43
N ASN A 180 18.61 -6.41 32.45
CA ASN A 180 17.49 -5.48 32.49
C ASN A 180 17.55 -4.43 31.37
N ASP A 181 18.75 -3.99 30.96
CA ASP A 181 18.91 -3.00 29.89
C ASP A 181 18.47 -3.52 28.50
N LEU A 182 18.42 -4.84 28.33
CA LEU A 182 17.96 -5.45 27.08
C LEU A 182 16.46 -5.25 26.81
N ILE A 183 15.73 -4.68 27.77
CA ILE A 183 14.31 -4.35 27.59
C ILE A 183 14.11 -3.37 26.41
N TRP A 184 15.00 -2.40 26.28
CA TRP A 184 14.95 -1.42 25.19
C TRP A 184 15.30 -2.03 23.84
N ALA A 185 16.23 -2.99 23.82
CA ALA A 185 16.61 -3.73 22.62
C ALA A 185 15.53 -4.74 22.18
N SER A 186 14.69 -5.21 23.11
CA SER A 186 13.65 -6.20 22.82
C SER A 186 12.67 -5.69 21.74
N PHE A 187 12.44 -4.39 21.63
CA PHE A 187 11.62 -3.79 20.59
C PHE A 187 12.24 -3.97 19.20
N ALA A 188 13.50 -3.62 19.04
CA ALA A 188 14.19 -3.75 17.76
C ALA A 188 14.40 -5.22 17.37
N ILE A 189 14.77 -6.07 18.32
CA ILE A 189 14.95 -7.51 18.10
C ILE A 189 13.60 -8.16 17.73
N GLY A 190 12.52 -7.81 18.42
CA GLY A 190 11.18 -8.30 18.13
C GLY A 190 10.74 -7.96 16.71
N GLU A 191 10.91 -6.71 16.29
CA GLU A 191 10.59 -6.27 14.92
C GLU A 191 11.49 -6.94 13.86
N LEU A 192 12.77 -7.18 14.17
CA LEU A 192 13.68 -7.89 13.27
C LEU A 192 13.27 -9.35 13.08
N ILE A 193 12.84 -10.04 14.16
CA ILE A 193 12.31 -11.41 14.07
C ILE A 193 11.04 -11.44 13.22
N VAL A 194 10.13 -10.48 13.39
CA VAL A 194 8.92 -10.36 12.56
C VAL A 194 9.29 -10.17 11.09
N LEU A 195 10.24 -9.27 10.78
CA LEU A 195 10.70 -9.03 9.42
C LEU A 195 11.33 -10.28 8.79
N ALA A 196 12.16 -11.00 9.55
CA ALA A 196 12.77 -12.25 9.11
C ALA A 196 11.71 -13.32 8.82
N GLY A 197 10.76 -13.53 9.74
CA GLY A 197 9.65 -14.47 9.57
C GLY A 197 8.76 -14.11 8.37
N THR A 198 8.45 -12.82 8.21
CA THR A 198 7.68 -12.29 7.08
C THR A 198 8.42 -12.54 5.75
N SER A 199 9.73 -12.31 5.72
CA SER A 199 10.57 -12.53 4.53
C SER A 199 10.62 -14.01 4.14
N VAL A 200 10.75 -14.91 5.11
CA VAL A 200 10.68 -16.37 4.87
C VAL A 200 9.32 -16.78 4.33
N ALA A 201 8.23 -16.30 4.94
CA ALA A 201 6.86 -16.59 4.49
C ALA A 201 6.62 -16.07 3.05
N ALA A 202 7.06 -14.84 2.77
CA ALA A 202 6.99 -14.25 1.43
C ALA A 202 7.79 -15.05 0.40
N TYR A 203 9.01 -15.48 0.74
CA TYR A 203 9.83 -16.32 -0.13
C TYR A 203 9.16 -17.65 -0.47
N VAL A 204 8.54 -18.32 0.50
CA VAL A 204 7.80 -19.58 0.28
C VAL A 204 6.62 -19.38 -0.66
N ILE A 205 5.88 -18.26 -0.51
CA ILE A 205 4.74 -17.92 -1.37
C ILE A 205 5.24 -17.56 -2.78
N HIS A 206 6.31 -16.75 -2.89
CA HIS A 206 6.95 -16.38 -4.14
C HIS A 206 7.32 -17.61 -4.97
N LYS A 207 8.04 -18.56 -4.37
CA LYS A 207 8.47 -19.78 -5.06
C LYS A 207 7.31 -20.62 -5.59
N LYS A 208 6.15 -20.59 -4.91
CA LYS A 208 4.96 -21.34 -5.32
C LYS A 208 4.13 -20.65 -6.40
N ARG A 209 4.19 -19.33 -6.52
CA ARG A 209 3.26 -18.52 -7.32
C ARG A 209 3.91 -17.62 -8.38
N GLY A 210 5.25 -17.57 -8.46
CA GLY A 210 5.96 -16.71 -9.42
C GLY A 210 5.78 -15.21 -9.18
N LEU A 211 5.59 -14.80 -7.91
CA LEU A 211 5.40 -13.40 -7.53
C LEU A 211 6.75 -12.73 -7.22
N THR A 212 6.79 -11.41 -6.98
CA THR A 212 8.00 -10.75 -6.46
C THR A 212 8.34 -11.24 -5.05
N THR A 213 9.63 -11.26 -4.70
CA THR A 213 10.12 -11.98 -3.52
C THR A 213 9.51 -11.49 -2.20
N LEU A 214 9.57 -10.18 -1.94
CA LEU A 214 9.14 -9.64 -0.63
C LEU A 214 7.74 -9.01 -0.69
N THR A 215 7.44 -8.30 -1.75
CA THR A 215 6.16 -7.59 -1.88
C THR A 215 5.05 -8.48 -2.44
N LEU A 216 5.36 -9.70 -2.88
CA LEU A 216 4.42 -10.67 -3.47
C LEU A 216 3.58 -10.11 -4.61
N GLN A 217 4.12 -9.15 -5.35
CA GLN A 217 3.47 -8.60 -6.52
C GLN A 217 3.54 -9.56 -7.70
N LYS A 218 2.51 -9.54 -8.52
CA LYS A 218 2.63 -10.03 -9.88
C LYS A 218 3.61 -9.14 -10.66
N THR A 219 4.49 -9.73 -11.43
CA THR A 219 5.35 -9.00 -12.38
C THR A 219 4.69 -9.04 -13.75
N ALA A 220 4.74 -7.92 -14.48
CA ALA A 220 4.43 -7.97 -15.89
C ALA A 220 5.40 -8.93 -16.58
N PRO A 221 4.95 -9.78 -17.51
CA PRO A 221 5.84 -10.63 -18.29
C PRO A 221 6.94 -9.80 -18.96
N GLU A 222 8.18 -10.37 -19.08
CA GLU A 222 9.25 -9.72 -19.84
C GLU A 222 8.79 -9.54 -21.29
N GLY A 223 8.88 -8.30 -21.82
CA GLY A 223 8.38 -7.97 -23.16
C GLY A 223 6.87 -7.78 -23.25
N ALA A 224 6.15 -7.71 -22.12
CA ALA A 224 4.73 -7.44 -22.13
C ALA A 224 4.42 -6.12 -22.86
N PHE A 225 3.40 -6.18 -23.69
CA PHE A 225 2.81 -5.03 -24.34
C PHE A 225 2.31 -4.01 -23.30
N ILE A 226 2.76 -2.76 -23.40
CA ILE A 226 2.29 -1.65 -22.55
C ILE A 226 2.25 -0.40 -23.42
N PHE A 227 1.06 0.18 -23.56
CA PHE A 227 0.82 1.46 -24.18
C PHE A 227 0.23 2.41 -23.14
N ASP A 228 0.80 3.60 -22.98
CA ASP A 228 0.39 4.56 -21.96
C ASP A 228 0.46 5.96 -22.55
N VAL A 229 -0.68 6.64 -22.60
CA VAL A 229 -0.81 7.96 -23.19
C VAL A 229 -1.79 8.81 -22.40
N SER A 230 -1.44 10.09 -22.24
CA SER A 230 -2.33 11.12 -21.71
C SER A 230 -2.75 12.06 -22.83
N MET A 231 -4.03 12.36 -22.92
CA MET A 231 -4.59 13.29 -23.89
C MET A 231 -5.50 14.33 -23.23
N LYS A 232 -5.76 15.42 -23.93
CA LYS A 232 -6.72 16.43 -23.48
C LYS A 232 -8.15 15.93 -23.65
N GLY A 233 -9.00 16.31 -22.72
CA GLY A 233 -10.42 15.93 -22.72
C GLY A 233 -11.28 16.64 -23.76
N ASP A 234 -10.71 17.57 -24.55
CA ASP A 234 -11.40 18.26 -25.66
C ASP A 234 -11.43 17.42 -26.96
N GLY A 235 -10.82 16.25 -26.95
CA GLY A 235 -10.78 15.37 -28.13
C GLY A 235 -9.83 15.82 -29.25
N SER A 236 -9.13 16.93 -29.10
CA SER A 236 -8.22 17.46 -30.14
C SER A 236 -7.09 16.48 -30.51
N ASP A 237 -6.66 15.68 -29.56
CA ASP A 237 -5.56 14.72 -29.69
C ASP A 237 -6.03 13.31 -30.07
N MET A 238 -7.35 13.07 -30.20
CA MET A 238 -7.94 11.72 -30.38
C MET A 238 -7.38 11.00 -31.61
N LYS A 239 -7.32 11.70 -32.75
CA LYS A 239 -6.80 11.13 -33.99
C LYS A 239 -5.33 10.74 -33.86
N SER A 240 -4.51 11.64 -33.29
CA SER A 240 -3.08 11.37 -33.08
C SER A 240 -2.86 10.20 -32.15
N MET A 241 -3.64 10.10 -31.09
CA MET A 241 -3.58 9.00 -30.13
C MET A 241 -3.95 7.66 -30.80
N MET A 242 -5.02 7.63 -31.61
CA MET A 242 -5.42 6.41 -32.32
C MET A 242 -4.38 5.98 -33.37
N ASP A 243 -3.76 6.91 -34.09
CA ASP A 243 -2.69 6.63 -35.05
C ASP A 243 -1.43 6.07 -34.33
N GLU A 244 -1.09 6.61 -33.15
CA GLU A 244 -0.02 6.11 -32.31
C GLU A 244 -0.33 4.71 -31.76
N LEU A 245 -1.53 4.50 -31.25
CA LEU A 245 -2.01 3.19 -30.79
C LEU A 245 -1.95 2.16 -31.92
N HIS A 246 -2.45 2.47 -33.11
CA HIS A 246 -2.39 1.58 -34.25
C HIS A 246 -0.97 1.17 -34.60
N SER A 247 -0.07 2.15 -34.70
CA SER A 247 1.34 1.92 -35.00
C SER A 247 2.01 1.01 -33.95
N TYR A 248 1.69 1.21 -32.70
CA TYR A 248 2.18 0.41 -31.60
C TYR A 248 1.61 -1.03 -31.62
N LEU A 249 0.31 -1.18 -31.89
CA LEU A 249 -0.35 -2.48 -32.00
C LEU A 249 0.23 -3.31 -33.14
N VAL A 250 0.50 -2.71 -34.31
CA VAL A 250 1.14 -3.39 -35.45
C VAL A 250 2.53 -3.95 -35.05
N SER A 251 3.27 -3.23 -34.23
CA SER A 251 4.60 -3.69 -33.76
C SER A 251 4.55 -4.77 -32.67
N SER A 252 3.38 -4.98 -32.04
CA SER A 252 3.24 -5.88 -30.89
C SER A 252 3.14 -7.37 -31.22
N GLY A 253 2.91 -7.71 -32.52
CA GLY A 253 2.71 -9.09 -32.95
C GLY A 253 1.34 -9.68 -32.59
N LEU A 254 0.37 -8.87 -32.16
CA LEU A 254 -0.99 -9.30 -31.92
C LEU A 254 -1.73 -9.62 -33.24
N SER A 255 -2.72 -10.52 -33.18
CA SER A 255 -3.55 -10.80 -34.35
C SER A 255 -4.40 -9.58 -34.74
N ALA A 256 -4.69 -9.40 -36.02
CA ALA A 256 -5.53 -8.31 -36.51
C ALA A 256 -6.90 -8.24 -35.80
N SER A 257 -7.49 -9.39 -35.48
CA SER A 257 -8.76 -9.46 -34.75
C SER A 257 -8.66 -8.87 -33.34
N VAL A 258 -7.54 -9.11 -32.62
CA VAL A 258 -7.30 -8.55 -31.29
C VAL A 258 -7.01 -7.06 -31.38
N MET A 259 -6.20 -6.64 -32.34
CA MET A 259 -5.89 -5.23 -32.59
C MET A 259 -7.18 -4.42 -32.83
N ASN A 260 -8.03 -4.87 -33.74
CA ASN A 260 -9.31 -4.20 -34.03
C ASN A 260 -10.23 -4.12 -32.81
N ARG A 261 -10.27 -5.16 -31.95
CA ARG A 261 -11.03 -5.12 -30.69
C ARG A 261 -10.50 -4.09 -29.72
N ILE A 262 -9.16 -3.97 -29.59
CA ILE A 262 -8.53 -2.98 -28.72
C ILE A 262 -8.83 -1.57 -29.22
N GLU A 263 -8.62 -1.31 -30.49
CA GLU A 263 -8.86 0.00 -31.13
C GLU A 263 -10.32 0.41 -30.95
N LEU A 264 -11.26 -0.46 -31.26
CA LEU A 264 -12.70 -0.19 -31.10
C LEU A 264 -13.07 0.11 -29.63
N CYS A 265 -12.54 -0.67 -28.66
CA CYS A 265 -12.78 -0.40 -27.25
C CYS A 265 -12.22 0.96 -26.83
N CYS A 266 -11.00 1.30 -27.27
CA CYS A 266 -10.39 2.60 -26.95
C CYS A 266 -11.16 3.75 -27.55
N GLU A 267 -11.50 3.67 -28.83
CA GLU A 267 -12.22 4.71 -29.55
C GLU A 267 -13.59 4.98 -28.91
N GLU A 268 -14.42 3.95 -28.78
CA GLU A 268 -15.78 4.09 -28.26
C GLU A 268 -15.83 4.56 -26.80
N LEU A 269 -14.97 4.03 -25.94
CA LEU A 269 -14.99 4.43 -24.55
C LEU A 269 -14.42 5.84 -24.36
N THR A 270 -13.37 6.20 -25.10
CA THR A 270 -12.79 7.54 -25.06
C THR A 270 -13.79 8.59 -25.56
N LEU A 271 -14.46 8.32 -26.67
CA LEU A 271 -15.50 9.20 -27.19
C LEU A 271 -16.66 9.35 -26.19
N ASN A 272 -17.14 8.26 -25.58
CA ASN A 272 -18.19 8.35 -24.56
C ASN A 272 -17.80 9.23 -23.37
N VAL A 273 -16.54 9.17 -22.93
CA VAL A 273 -16.06 10.03 -21.83
C VAL A 273 -15.99 11.49 -22.30
N ILE A 274 -15.47 11.76 -23.48
CA ILE A 274 -15.35 13.13 -24.04
C ILE A 274 -16.72 13.76 -24.23
N GLU A 275 -17.66 13.04 -24.84
CA GLU A 275 -18.98 13.57 -25.22
C GLU A 275 -19.95 13.69 -24.04
N HIS A 276 -19.86 12.79 -23.06
CA HIS A 276 -20.87 12.66 -22.00
C HIS A 276 -20.32 12.78 -20.59
N GLY A 277 -19.03 12.49 -20.40
CA GLY A 277 -18.38 12.46 -19.09
C GLY A 277 -17.72 13.78 -18.70
N LEU A 278 -17.29 14.60 -19.66
CA LEU A 278 -16.58 15.83 -19.39
C LEU A 278 -17.48 17.05 -19.61
N ASN A 279 -17.26 18.11 -18.85
CA ASN A 279 -17.95 19.38 -19.06
C ASN A 279 -16.98 20.41 -19.66
N GLU A 280 -17.48 21.25 -20.56
CA GLU A 280 -16.72 22.25 -21.33
C GLU A 280 -16.01 23.31 -20.48
N SER A 281 -16.25 23.38 -19.17
CA SER A 281 -15.80 24.48 -18.30
C SER A 281 -14.42 24.30 -17.71
N LYS A 282 -13.74 23.15 -17.90
CA LYS A 282 -12.42 22.84 -17.34
C LYS A 282 -11.54 22.13 -18.36
N ASN A 283 -10.23 22.36 -18.27
CA ASN A 283 -9.25 21.55 -18.97
C ASN A 283 -9.16 20.18 -18.30
N HIS A 284 -9.84 19.22 -18.88
CA HIS A 284 -9.80 17.81 -18.44
C HIS A 284 -8.69 17.05 -19.16
N TYR A 285 -8.23 15.98 -18.51
CA TYR A 285 -7.26 15.03 -19.08
C TYR A 285 -7.83 13.62 -19.02
N LEU A 286 -7.52 12.84 -20.05
CA LEU A 286 -7.75 11.41 -20.10
C LEU A 286 -6.43 10.68 -20.15
N ASP A 287 -6.26 9.69 -19.28
CA ASP A 287 -5.15 8.76 -19.31
C ASP A 287 -5.65 7.41 -19.82
N ILE A 288 -5.03 6.92 -20.89
CA ILE A 288 -5.33 5.63 -21.50
C ILE A 288 -4.13 4.72 -21.30
N ASN A 289 -4.33 3.63 -20.58
CA ASN A 289 -3.33 2.62 -20.34
C ASN A 289 -3.80 1.27 -20.88
N ILE A 290 -3.02 0.67 -21.77
CA ILE A 290 -3.29 -0.66 -22.34
C ILE A 290 -2.12 -1.57 -22.03
N LYS A 291 -2.41 -2.74 -21.48
CA LYS A 291 -1.37 -3.68 -21.07
C LYS A 291 -1.79 -5.12 -21.23
N GLU A 292 -0.80 -5.95 -21.45
CA GLU A 292 -0.95 -7.40 -21.44
C GLU A 292 -0.99 -7.93 -20.01
N ALA A 293 -1.99 -8.77 -19.70
CA ALA A 293 -2.16 -9.43 -18.41
C ALA A 293 -2.61 -10.87 -18.63
N GLU A 294 -1.68 -11.82 -18.45
CA GLU A 294 -1.94 -13.25 -18.64
C GLU A 294 -2.61 -13.55 -19.99
N ASP A 295 -3.89 -13.91 -19.99
CA ASP A 295 -4.67 -14.27 -21.19
C ASP A 295 -5.48 -13.10 -21.75
N ASN A 296 -5.35 -11.89 -21.20
CA ASN A 296 -6.13 -10.73 -21.57
C ASN A 296 -5.25 -9.52 -21.91
N ILE A 297 -5.81 -8.61 -22.72
CA ILE A 297 -5.36 -7.24 -22.82
C ILE A 297 -6.28 -6.39 -21.93
N VAL A 298 -5.72 -5.66 -21.01
CA VAL A 298 -6.45 -4.77 -20.09
C VAL A 298 -6.33 -3.33 -20.60
N ILE A 299 -7.44 -2.72 -20.89
CA ILE A 299 -7.56 -1.31 -21.29
C ILE A 299 -8.13 -0.57 -20.10
N THR A 300 -7.45 0.48 -19.66
CA THR A 300 -7.89 1.34 -18.55
C THR A 300 -7.96 2.77 -19.05
N ILE A 301 -9.11 3.40 -18.89
CA ILE A 301 -9.32 4.82 -19.20
C ILE A 301 -9.64 5.52 -17.89
N LYS A 302 -8.87 6.57 -17.58
CA LYS A 302 -9.06 7.43 -16.41
C LYS A 302 -9.37 8.85 -16.86
N ASP A 303 -10.30 9.51 -16.19
CA ASP A 303 -10.58 10.91 -16.38
C ASP A 303 -10.86 11.62 -15.06
N ASP A 304 -10.67 12.93 -15.03
CA ASP A 304 -10.88 13.79 -13.87
C ASP A 304 -12.22 14.55 -13.93
N GLY A 305 -13.12 14.09 -14.79
CA GLY A 305 -14.45 14.67 -14.96
C GLY A 305 -15.43 14.42 -13.82
N PRO A 306 -16.66 14.93 -13.96
CA PRO A 306 -17.78 14.58 -13.09
C PRO A 306 -18.01 13.07 -13.01
N VAL A 307 -18.81 12.63 -12.03
CA VAL A 307 -19.17 11.20 -11.92
C VAL A 307 -19.94 10.78 -13.18
N PHE A 308 -19.31 9.94 -14.00
CA PHE A 308 -19.93 9.41 -15.20
C PHE A 308 -19.61 7.91 -15.32
N ASP A 309 -20.65 7.09 -15.19
CA ASP A 309 -20.55 5.63 -15.36
C ASP A 309 -21.02 5.25 -16.79
N PRO A 310 -20.08 5.07 -17.75
CA PRO A 310 -20.45 4.77 -19.12
C PRO A 310 -21.13 3.41 -19.26
N ILE A 311 -21.02 2.51 -18.28
CA ILE A 311 -21.63 1.18 -18.32
C ILE A 311 -23.14 1.25 -18.09
N LYS A 312 -23.57 2.21 -17.24
CA LYS A 312 -24.98 2.45 -16.90
C LYS A 312 -25.63 3.51 -17.76
N TYR A 313 -24.86 4.18 -18.61
CA TYR A 313 -25.39 5.20 -19.49
C TYR A 313 -26.33 4.56 -20.53
N ASP A 314 -27.57 5.01 -20.57
CA ASP A 314 -28.66 4.47 -21.35
C ASP A 314 -28.92 5.36 -22.59
N GLY A 315 -27.86 5.95 -23.16
CA GLY A 315 -27.93 6.74 -24.39
C GLY A 315 -28.07 5.86 -25.63
N ASP A 316 -28.50 6.48 -26.75
CA ASP A 316 -28.70 5.83 -28.06
C ASP A 316 -27.42 5.28 -28.72
N GLY A 317 -26.27 5.26 -27.94
CA GLY A 317 -24.96 4.84 -28.44
C GLY A 317 -24.85 3.33 -28.67
N LYS A 318 -24.76 2.94 -29.93
CA LYS A 318 -24.46 1.55 -30.33
C LYS A 318 -23.04 1.11 -29.90
N GLY A 319 -22.14 2.06 -29.67
CA GLY A 319 -20.73 1.81 -29.36
C GLY A 319 -20.52 1.03 -28.09
N LEU A 320 -21.20 1.39 -27.00
CA LEU A 320 -21.08 0.65 -25.74
C LEU A 320 -21.64 -0.79 -25.85
N LEU A 321 -22.65 -1.01 -26.66
CA LEU A 321 -23.16 -2.37 -26.95
C LEU A 321 -22.11 -3.21 -27.69
N LEU A 322 -21.39 -2.60 -28.64
CA LEU A 322 -20.29 -3.24 -29.34
C LEU A 322 -19.15 -3.59 -28.38
N VAL A 323 -18.72 -2.64 -27.54
CA VAL A 323 -17.71 -2.88 -26.55
C VAL A 323 -18.11 -4.04 -25.61
N LYS A 324 -19.33 -4.05 -25.09
CA LYS A 324 -19.84 -5.15 -24.25
C LYS A 324 -19.88 -6.50 -24.99
N GLY A 325 -20.04 -6.50 -26.30
CA GLY A 325 -20.05 -7.72 -27.12
C GLY A 325 -18.69 -8.30 -27.44
N ILE A 326 -17.61 -7.48 -27.40
CA ILE A 326 -16.26 -7.89 -27.81
C ILE A 326 -15.28 -8.03 -26.63
N CYS A 327 -15.63 -7.49 -25.47
CA CYS A 327 -14.81 -7.60 -24.25
C CYS A 327 -15.23 -8.80 -23.39
N SER A 328 -14.29 -9.36 -22.63
CA SER A 328 -14.55 -10.41 -21.64
C SER A 328 -15.12 -9.84 -20.33
N SER A 329 -14.77 -8.61 -20.01
CA SER A 329 -15.34 -7.88 -18.85
C SER A 329 -15.16 -6.38 -19.02
N ILE A 330 -16.11 -5.62 -18.44
CA ILE A 330 -16.06 -4.17 -18.31
C ILE A 330 -16.45 -3.80 -16.89
N SER A 331 -15.74 -2.87 -16.28
CA SER A 331 -16.01 -2.38 -14.93
C SER A 331 -15.77 -0.88 -14.84
N TYR A 332 -16.53 -0.23 -13.96
CA TYR A 332 -16.37 1.17 -13.61
C TYR A 332 -16.12 1.31 -12.12
N SER A 333 -15.24 2.21 -11.75
CA SER A 333 -15.03 2.63 -10.37
C SER A 333 -14.67 4.12 -10.35
N ARG A 334 -14.89 4.76 -9.19
CA ARG A 334 -14.43 6.12 -8.92
C ARG A 334 -13.53 6.12 -7.70
N ALA A 335 -12.34 6.69 -7.83
CA ALA A 335 -11.38 6.80 -6.75
C ALA A 335 -10.60 8.10 -6.88
N MET A 336 -10.37 8.80 -5.77
CA MET A 336 -9.60 10.06 -5.71
C MET A 336 -10.10 11.12 -6.73
N ASP A 337 -11.42 11.25 -6.84
CA ASP A 337 -12.12 12.15 -7.77
C ASP A 337 -11.85 11.86 -9.26
N GLN A 338 -11.31 10.70 -9.60
CA GLN A 338 -11.14 10.23 -10.96
C GLN A 338 -12.12 9.10 -11.27
N ASN A 339 -12.70 9.13 -12.46
CA ASN A 339 -13.41 8.00 -13.04
C ASN A 339 -12.40 7.01 -13.60
N LEU A 340 -12.70 5.73 -13.50
CA LEU A 340 -11.87 4.65 -13.99
C LEU A 340 -12.74 3.60 -14.67
N VAL A 341 -12.58 3.46 -15.97
CA VAL A 341 -13.19 2.39 -16.77
C VAL A 341 -12.11 1.38 -17.12
N THR A 342 -12.35 0.12 -16.79
CA THR A 342 -11.43 -0.97 -17.11
C THR A 342 -12.14 -2.00 -17.97
N VAL A 343 -11.55 -2.33 -19.10
CA VAL A 343 -12.02 -3.35 -20.05
C VAL A 343 -10.97 -4.43 -20.23
N LYS A 344 -11.41 -5.69 -20.30
CA LYS A 344 -10.55 -6.82 -20.64
C LYS A 344 -10.95 -7.39 -21.99
N VAL A 345 -10.00 -7.52 -22.88
CA VAL A 345 -10.15 -8.15 -24.20
C VAL A 345 -9.33 -9.43 -24.20
N LEU A 346 -9.90 -10.56 -24.62
CA LEU A 346 -9.16 -11.81 -24.74
C LEU A 346 -8.07 -11.68 -25.81
N ARG A 347 -6.89 -12.21 -25.49
CA ARG A 347 -5.71 -12.20 -26.38
C ARG A 347 -5.83 -13.19 -27.54
N SER A 348 -6.71 -14.18 -27.45
CA SER A 348 -6.96 -15.23 -28.47
C SER A 348 -8.29 -15.03 -29.16
#